data_9b8cab21c50a25fd5104be76be586cee
#
_entry.id   9b8cab21c50a25fd5104be76be586cee
#
_cell.length_a   1.000
_cell.length_b   1.000
_cell.length_c   1.000
_cell.angle_alpha   90.00
_cell.angle_beta   90.00
_cell.angle_gamma   90.00
#
_symmetry.space_group_name_H-M   'P 1'
#
loop_
_entity.id
_entity.type
_entity.pdbx_description
1 polymer ?
#
loop_
_entity_poly.entity_id
_entity_poly.type
_entity_poly.pdbx_seq_one_letter_code
_entity_poly.pdbx_strand_id
1 'polypeptide(L)'
;MKKFKSSRESRVAITELMLPSHSNFGGKVHGGHILNLMDQIAFACASKHSQSYCVTASVNRVDFLNPIEVGELATLKASINYTGRTSMVVGVRVESENITTGEVKHCNSSYFTMVAKGKDGKNKSIPGLILKTKQDIRRFARSKERKQSAFKRDSKYESNNFKVNEYLEFLQGENVKMDFD
;
A
#
# COMPACT_ATOMS: atom_id res chain seq x y z
N MET A 1 -16.37 9.50 19.81
CA MET A 1 -15.25 8.86 19.10
C MET A 1 -13.94 9.25 19.77
N LYS A 2 -12.95 8.32 19.95
CA LYS A 2 -11.65 8.66 20.53
C LYS A 2 -10.95 9.69 19.65
N LYS A 3 -10.35 10.75 20.26
CA LYS A 3 -9.58 11.77 19.55
C LYS A 3 -8.27 11.22 18.97
N PHE A 4 -7.67 10.24 19.66
CA PHE A 4 -6.44 9.54 19.24
C PHE A 4 -6.54 8.04 19.54
N LYS A 5 -5.86 7.21 18.72
CA LYS A 5 -5.76 5.76 18.86
C LYS A 5 -4.33 5.28 18.64
N SER A 6 -3.93 4.21 19.32
CA SER A 6 -2.69 3.50 19.00
C SER A 6 -2.85 2.70 17.72
N SER A 7 -1.77 2.55 16.94
CA SER A 7 -1.75 1.67 15.76
C SER A 7 -2.14 0.23 16.11
N ARG A 8 -1.83 -0.23 17.34
CA ARG A 8 -2.16 -1.58 17.83
C ARG A 8 -3.66 -1.86 17.87
N GLU A 9 -4.49 -0.84 18.16
CA GLU A 9 -5.96 -0.98 18.25
C GLU A 9 -6.62 -1.28 16.92
N SER A 10 -5.96 -0.96 15.82
CA SER A 10 -6.47 -1.13 14.45
C SER A 10 -5.67 -2.11 13.58
N ARG A 11 -4.62 -2.73 14.12
CA ARG A 11 -3.90 -3.78 13.40
C ARG A 11 -4.83 -4.91 12.99
N VAL A 12 -4.60 -5.43 11.80
CA VAL A 12 -5.27 -6.60 11.24
C VAL A 12 -4.21 -7.50 10.63
N ALA A 13 -4.41 -8.80 10.77
CA ALA A 13 -3.66 -9.82 10.05
C ALA A 13 -4.64 -10.83 9.46
N ILE A 14 -4.35 -11.30 8.26
CA ILE A 14 -5.03 -12.41 7.62
C ILE A 14 -3.97 -13.41 7.15
N THR A 15 -4.30 -14.69 7.20
CA THR A 15 -3.47 -15.76 6.64
C THR A 15 -4.34 -16.58 5.72
N GLU A 16 -3.86 -16.86 4.52
CA GLU A 16 -4.57 -17.61 3.49
C GLU A 16 -3.66 -18.66 2.89
N LEU A 17 -4.18 -19.88 2.73
CA LEU A 17 -3.52 -20.95 2.00
C LEU A 17 -3.59 -20.67 0.51
N MET A 18 -2.44 -20.66 -0.15
CA MET A 18 -2.37 -20.42 -1.59
C MET A 18 -2.75 -21.66 -2.38
N LEU A 19 -3.91 -21.59 -3.04
CA LEU A 19 -4.49 -22.68 -3.81
C LEU A 19 -4.00 -22.66 -5.28
N PRO A 20 -4.11 -23.80 -6.01
CA PRO A 20 -3.81 -23.83 -7.46
C PRO A 20 -4.59 -22.81 -8.28
N SER A 21 -5.84 -22.50 -7.89
CA SER A 21 -6.69 -21.47 -8.53
C SER A 21 -6.13 -20.05 -8.41
N HIS A 22 -5.19 -19.81 -7.49
CA HIS A 22 -4.52 -18.52 -7.32
C HIS A 22 -3.25 -18.38 -8.18
N SER A 23 -2.87 -19.44 -8.94
CA SER A 23 -1.63 -19.45 -9.71
C SER A 23 -1.73 -18.69 -11.02
N ASN A 24 -0.58 -18.16 -11.45
CA ASN A 24 -0.38 -17.62 -12.79
C ASN A 24 0.12 -18.73 -13.74
N PHE A 25 0.35 -18.39 -15.01
CA PHE A 25 0.85 -19.32 -16.02
C PHE A 25 2.25 -19.90 -15.73
N GLY A 26 3.03 -19.27 -14.85
CA GLY A 26 4.33 -19.75 -14.39
C GLY A 26 4.27 -20.63 -13.14
N GLY A 27 3.07 -21.02 -12.68
CA GLY A 27 2.87 -21.89 -11.51
C GLY A 27 3.08 -21.22 -10.15
N LYS A 28 3.31 -19.91 -10.12
CA LYS A 28 3.41 -19.12 -8.88
C LYS A 28 2.10 -18.41 -8.60
N VAL A 29 1.90 -17.95 -7.36
CA VAL A 29 0.71 -17.15 -7.02
C VAL A 29 0.69 -15.87 -7.84
N HIS A 30 -0.48 -15.56 -8.43
CA HIS A 30 -0.68 -14.38 -9.26
C HIS A 30 -0.55 -13.11 -8.42
N GLY A 31 0.30 -12.17 -8.85
CA GLY A 31 0.52 -10.91 -8.12
C GLY A 31 -0.76 -10.10 -7.91
N GLY A 32 -1.71 -10.15 -8.86
CA GLY A 32 -3.02 -9.51 -8.73
C GLY A 32 -3.87 -10.09 -7.60
N HIS A 33 -3.77 -11.40 -7.32
CA HIS A 33 -4.44 -12.01 -6.17
C HIS A 33 -3.90 -11.43 -4.86
N ILE A 34 -2.57 -11.35 -4.73
CA ILE A 34 -1.95 -10.74 -3.54
C ILE A 34 -2.31 -9.26 -3.38
N LEU A 35 -2.36 -8.49 -4.47
CA LEU A 35 -2.78 -7.09 -4.43
C LEU A 35 -4.23 -6.93 -3.97
N ASN A 36 -5.12 -7.81 -4.39
CA ASN A 36 -6.51 -7.83 -3.94
C ASN A 36 -6.59 -8.08 -2.42
N LEU A 37 -5.86 -9.06 -1.90
CA LEU A 37 -5.79 -9.33 -0.46
C LEU A 37 -5.18 -8.14 0.31
N MET A 38 -4.16 -7.49 -0.26
CA MET A 38 -3.55 -6.29 0.35
C MET A 38 -4.54 -5.13 0.44
N ASP A 39 -5.37 -4.91 -0.57
CA ASP A 39 -6.41 -3.87 -0.56
C ASP A 39 -7.49 -4.18 0.49
N GLN A 40 -7.96 -5.41 0.54
CA GLN A 40 -8.95 -5.86 1.53
C GLN A 40 -8.47 -5.65 2.97
N ILE A 41 -7.24 -6.05 3.29
CA ILE A 41 -6.71 -5.89 4.64
C ILE A 41 -6.41 -4.42 4.97
N ALA A 42 -6.02 -3.61 3.97
CA ALA A 42 -5.84 -2.17 4.14
C ALA A 42 -7.17 -1.49 4.45
N PHE A 43 -8.24 -1.86 3.72
CA PHE A 43 -9.60 -1.41 4.00
C PHE A 43 -10.05 -1.79 5.43
N ALA A 44 -9.88 -3.04 5.83
CA ALA A 44 -10.27 -3.51 7.16
C ALA A 44 -9.52 -2.75 8.27
N CYS A 45 -8.21 -2.55 8.13
CA CYS A 45 -7.38 -1.81 9.06
C CYS A 45 -7.80 -0.33 9.16
N ALA A 46 -8.04 0.32 8.01
CA ALA A 46 -8.47 1.72 7.94
C ALA A 46 -9.87 1.92 8.56
N SER A 47 -10.81 1.05 8.22
CA SER A 47 -12.19 1.11 8.73
C SER A 47 -12.25 0.88 10.25
N LYS A 48 -11.44 -0.08 10.76
CA LYS A 48 -11.28 -0.32 12.19
C LYS A 48 -10.70 0.89 12.94
N HIS A 49 -9.76 1.61 12.31
CA HIS A 49 -9.18 2.83 12.90
C HIS A 49 -10.18 3.99 12.92
N SER A 50 -10.75 4.30 11.76
CA SER A 50 -11.65 5.46 11.58
C SER A 50 -13.05 5.24 12.15
N GLN A 51 -13.47 3.98 12.36
CA GLN A 51 -14.86 3.60 12.68
C GLN A 51 -15.84 4.15 11.63
N SER A 52 -15.47 4.04 10.37
CA SER A 52 -16.28 4.43 9.22
C SER A 52 -15.85 3.68 7.96
N TYR A 53 -16.68 3.74 6.94
CA TYR A 53 -16.31 3.24 5.62
C TYR A 53 -15.08 3.99 5.09
N CYS A 54 -14.18 3.28 4.45
CA CYS A 54 -12.98 3.84 3.84
C CYS A 54 -12.90 3.45 2.36
N VAL A 55 -12.26 4.31 1.56
CA VAL A 55 -11.95 4.02 0.16
C VAL A 55 -10.46 4.11 -0.05
N THR A 56 -9.94 3.27 -0.93
CA THR A 56 -8.56 3.34 -1.39
C THR A 56 -8.41 4.50 -2.37
N ALA A 57 -7.61 5.48 -2.03
CA ALA A 57 -7.33 6.65 -2.86
C ALA A 57 -6.08 6.46 -3.72
N SER A 58 -5.05 5.78 -3.21
CA SER A 58 -3.85 5.43 -3.97
C SER A 58 -3.12 4.27 -3.33
N VAL A 59 -2.41 3.53 -4.17
CA VAL A 59 -1.47 2.48 -3.79
C VAL A 59 -0.08 2.94 -4.20
N ASN A 60 0.85 2.91 -3.26
CA ASN A 60 2.25 3.20 -3.56
C ASN A 60 2.90 1.98 -4.26
N ARG A 61 4.14 2.18 -4.71
CA ARG A 61 4.95 1.12 -5.33
C ARG A 61 4.84 -0.19 -4.54
N VAL A 62 4.64 -1.28 -5.28
CA VAL A 62 4.66 -2.65 -4.77
C VAL A 62 5.83 -3.37 -5.44
N ASP A 63 6.80 -3.79 -4.66
CA ASP A 63 7.93 -4.60 -5.12
C ASP A 63 7.69 -6.04 -4.71
N PHE A 64 7.66 -6.96 -5.67
CA PHE A 64 7.60 -8.39 -5.44
C PHE A 64 9.03 -8.90 -5.28
N LEU A 65 9.45 -9.13 -4.04
CA LEU A 65 10.82 -9.49 -3.68
C LEU A 65 11.06 -11.00 -3.79
N ASN A 66 10.06 -11.78 -3.39
CA ASN A 66 10.09 -13.23 -3.43
C ASN A 66 8.75 -13.76 -3.94
N PRO A 67 8.75 -14.80 -4.80
CA PRO A 67 7.53 -15.45 -5.25
C PRO A 67 6.85 -16.19 -4.09
N ILE A 68 5.53 -16.30 -4.18
CA ILE A 68 4.72 -17.14 -3.29
C ILE A 68 4.33 -18.40 -4.07
N GLU A 69 4.57 -19.55 -3.47
CA GLU A 69 4.27 -20.85 -4.07
C GLU A 69 2.84 -21.30 -3.75
N VAL A 70 2.26 -22.10 -4.65
CA VAL A 70 1.03 -22.84 -4.34
C VAL A 70 1.32 -23.80 -3.18
N GLY A 71 0.41 -23.84 -2.18
CA GLY A 71 0.58 -24.64 -0.96
C GLY A 71 1.29 -23.92 0.18
N GLU A 72 1.81 -22.70 -0.02
CA GLU A 72 2.33 -21.86 1.07
C GLU A 72 1.20 -21.09 1.77
N LEU A 73 1.43 -20.68 3.02
CA LEU A 73 0.58 -19.77 3.77
C LEU A 73 1.04 -18.33 3.54
N ALA A 74 0.21 -17.52 2.88
CA ALA A 74 0.46 -16.09 2.76
C ALA A 74 -0.14 -15.35 3.95
N THR A 75 0.69 -14.72 4.77
CA THR A 75 0.27 -13.89 5.90
C THR A 75 0.47 -12.42 5.57
N LEU A 76 -0.65 -11.68 5.57
CA LEU A 76 -0.68 -10.24 5.35
C LEU A 76 -0.90 -9.53 6.70
N LYS A 77 -0.07 -8.53 6.99
CA LYS A 77 -0.11 -7.75 8.24
C LYS A 77 -0.27 -6.27 7.91
N ALA A 78 -1.37 -5.66 8.38
CA ALA A 78 -1.67 -4.25 8.15
C ALA A 78 -1.62 -3.42 9.43
N SER A 79 -1.12 -2.19 9.33
CA SER A 79 -1.10 -1.22 10.43
C SER A 79 -1.20 0.21 9.93
N ILE A 80 -1.85 1.10 10.70
CA ILE A 80 -1.87 2.53 10.42
C ILE A 80 -0.47 3.10 10.70
N ASN A 81 0.13 3.72 9.69
CA ASN A 81 1.44 4.33 9.78
C ASN A 81 1.41 5.87 9.85
N TYR A 82 0.35 6.48 9.30
CA TYR A 82 0.16 7.93 9.30
C TYR A 82 -1.34 8.25 9.29
N THR A 83 -1.72 9.33 9.96
CA THR A 83 -3.07 9.91 9.92
C THR A 83 -3.00 11.39 9.61
N GLY A 84 -3.82 11.83 8.64
CA GLY A 84 -4.14 13.22 8.38
C GLY A 84 -5.50 13.59 8.96
N ARG A 85 -6.18 14.59 8.38
CA ARG A 85 -7.51 15.01 8.84
C ARG A 85 -8.59 13.98 8.49
N THR A 86 -8.62 13.51 7.26
CA THR A 86 -9.63 12.58 6.71
C THR A 86 -9.03 11.36 6.01
N SER A 87 -7.71 11.33 5.87
CA SER A 87 -6.97 10.26 5.20
C SER A 87 -5.92 9.65 6.11
N MET A 88 -5.56 8.41 5.85
CA MET A 88 -4.52 7.68 6.56
C MET A 88 -3.68 6.85 5.60
N VAL A 89 -2.46 6.50 6.00
CA VAL A 89 -1.62 5.56 5.28
C VAL A 89 -1.56 4.26 6.06
N VAL A 90 -1.99 3.19 5.41
CA VAL A 90 -1.89 1.82 5.89
C VAL A 90 -0.67 1.17 5.29
N GLY A 91 0.26 0.71 6.11
CA GLY A 91 1.35 -0.15 5.67
C GLY A 91 0.89 -1.61 5.73
N VAL A 92 1.06 -2.32 4.63
CA VAL A 92 0.79 -3.76 4.49
C VAL A 92 2.09 -4.48 4.21
N ARG A 93 2.37 -5.55 4.93
CA ARG A 93 3.50 -6.45 4.75
C ARG A 93 2.97 -7.85 4.49
N VAL A 94 3.52 -8.51 3.47
CA VAL A 94 3.19 -9.89 3.10
C VAL A 94 4.40 -10.78 3.33
N GLU A 95 4.17 -11.86 4.04
CA GLU A 95 5.12 -12.95 4.30
C GLU A 95 4.48 -14.25 3.81
N SER A 96 5.29 -15.14 3.30
CA SER A 96 4.88 -16.49 2.92
C SER A 96 5.65 -17.50 3.74
N GLU A 97 4.96 -18.56 4.19
CA GLU A 97 5.50 -19.66 4.97
C GLU A 97 5.31 -20.96 4.22
N ASN A 98 6.40 -21.69 4.02
CA ASN A 98 6.33 -23.09 3.59
C ASN A 98 5.91 -23.94 4.78
N ILE A 99 4.70 -24.51 4.75
CA ILE A 99 4.11 -25.24 5.88
C ILE A 99 4.83 -26.54 6.22
N THR A 100 5.61 -27.08 5.28
CA THR A 100 6.34 -28.34 5.49
C THR A 100 7.70 -28.09 6.14
N THR A 101 8.39 -27.01 5.77
CA THR A 101 9.73 -26.68 6.28
C THR A 101 9.71 -25.66 7.40
N GLY A 102 8.62 -24.89 7.54
CA GLY A 102 8.53 -23.75 8.45
C GLY A 102 9.32 -22.53 8.00
N GLU A 103 9.88 -22.54 6.78
CA GLU A 103 10.63 -21.40 6.24
C GLU A 103 9.68 -20.23 5.95
N VAL A 104 10.00 -19.05 6.50
CA VAL A 104 9.23 -17.81 6.30
C VAL A 104 10.05 -16.81 5.48
N LYS A 105 9.47 -16.32 4.38
CA LYS A 105 10.09 -15.30 3.52
C LYS A 105 9.23 -14.05 3.42
N HIS A 106 9.87 -12.88 3.35
CA HIS A 106 9.20 -11.61 3.07
C HIS A 106 8.97 -11.47 1.56
N CYS A 107 7.72 -11.41 1.13
CA CYS A 107 7.36 -11.41 -0.28
C CYS A 107 7.17 -10.00 -0.84
N ASN A 108 6.42 -9.15 -0.14
CA ASN A 108 6.27 -7.75 -0.55
C ASN A 108 5.79 -6.85 0.58
N SER A 109 5.87 -5.55 0.35
CA SER A 109 5.28 -4.53 1.21
C SER A 109 4.80 -3.36 0.37
N SER A 110 3.68 -2.76 0.75
CA SER A 110 3.18 -1.54 0.14
C SER A 110 2.47 -0.65 1.15
N TYR A 111 2.07 0.53 0.69
CA TYR A 111 1.41 1.55 1.49
C TYR A 111 0.19 2.05 0.74
N PHE A 112 -0.97 1.93 1.39
CA PHE A 112 -2.27 2.31 0.85
C PHE A 112 -2.71 3.62 1.48
N THR A 113 -3.02 4.62 0.68
CA THR A 113 -3.67 5.84 1.15
C THR A 113 -5.17 5.62 1.16
N MET A 114 -5.75 5.61 2.35
CA MET A 114 -7.17 5.38 2.57
C MET A 114 -7.85 6.68 2.99
N VAL A 115 -9.06 6.92 2.53
CA VAL A 115 -9.89 8.09 2.88
C VAL A 115 -11.17 7.63 3.56
N ALA A 116 -11.43 8.18 4.74
CA ALA A 116 -12.64 7.87 5.49
C ALA A 116 -13.85 8.66 4.95
N LYS A 117 -14.96 7.98 4.77
CA LYS A 117 -16.23 8.50 4.26
C LYS A 117 -17.31 8.47 5.34
N GLY A 118 -18.11 9.52 5.38
CA GLY A 118 -19.36 9.57 6.14
C GLY A 118 -20.50 8.84 5.42
N LYS A 119 -21.62 8.71 6.10
CA LYS A 119 -22.87 8.15 5.50
C LYS A 119 -23.38 8.97 4.33
N ASP A 120 -23.04 10.25 4.30
CA ASP A 120 -23.35 11.22 3.23
C ASP A 120 -22.36 11.18 2.05
N GLY A 121 -21.40 10.25 2.06
CA GLY A 121 -20.33 10.13 1.06
C GLY A 121 -19.21 11.16 1.16
N LYS A 122 -19.33 12.16 2.05
CA LYS A 122 -18.30 13.19 2.25
C LYS A 122 -17.14 12.66 3.06
N ASN A 123 -15.99 13.32 2.95
CA ASN A 123 -14.81 12.95 3.74
C ASN A 123 -15.06 13.22 5.23
N LYS A 124 -14.77 12.20 6.06
CA LYS A 124 -14.98 12.23 7.51
C LYS A 124 -13.65 12.36 8.25
N SER A 125 -13.64 13.19 9.31
CA SER A 125 -12.48 13.29 10.20
C SER A 125 -12.23 11.97 10.93
N ILE A 126 -10.95 11.64 11.11
CA ILE A 126 -10.48 10.39 11.72
C ILE A 126 -9.68 10.65 13.00
N PRO A 127 -9.59 9.66 13.90
CA PRO A 127 -8.70 9.75 15.07
C PRO A 127 -7.25 9.94 14.64
N GLY A 128 -6.50 10.77 15.38
CA GLY A 128 -5.05 10.87 15.26
C GLY A 128 -4.36 9.60 15.76
N LEU A 129 -3.06 9.48 15.52
CA LEU A 129 -2.25 8.33 15.90
C LEU A 129 -1.42 8.61 17.15
N ILE A 130 -1.46 7.71 18.13
CA ILE A 130 -0.57 7.71 19.30
C ILE A 130 0.70 6.92 18.90
N LEU A 131 1.84 7.59 18.89
CA LEU A 131 3.14 6.98 18.61
C LEU A 131 3.81 6.56 19.93
N LYS A 132 3.95 5.26 20.17
CA LYS A 132 4.45 4.71 21.44
C LYS A 132 5.89 4.20 21.36
N THR A 133 6.41 3.99 20.16
CA THR A 133 7.74 3.39 19.95
C THR A 133 8.54 4.18 18.91
N LYS A 134 9.89 4.03 18.94
CA LYS A 134 10.77 4.56 17.88
C LYS A 134 10.34 4.08 16.49
N GLN A 135 9.83 2.86 16.40
CA GLN A 135 9.33 2.29 15.15
C GLN A 135 8.06 2.99 14.67
N ASP A 136 7.13 3.36 15.56
CA ASP A 136 5.93 4.12 15.19
C ASP A 136 6.31 5.50 14.64
N ILE A 137 7.26 6.19 15.30
CA ILE A 137 7.79 7.49 14.85
C ILE A 137 8.40 7.35 13.45
N ARG A 138 9.28 6.35 13.24
CA ARG A 138 9.91 6.10 11.94
C ARG A 138 8.88 5.84 10.84
N ARG A 139 7.86 5.01 11.12
CA ARG A 139 6.79 4.69 10.17
C ARG A 139 5.97 5.92 9.82
N PHE A 140 5.64 6.73 10.82
CA PHE A 140 4.88 7.97 10.64
C PHE A 140 5.65 8.98 9.77
N ALA A 141 6.90 9.28 10.12
CA ALA A 141 7.76 10.21 9.37
C ALA A 141 7.90 9.79 7.91
N ARG A 142 8.29 8.53 7.66
CA ARG A 142 8.45 7.98 6.30
C ARG A 142 7.15 8.03 5.48
N SER A 143 5.99 7.78 6.12
CA SER A 143 4.71 7.83 5.43
C SER A 143 4.31 9.27 5.09
N LYS A 144 4.64 10.24 5.95
CA LYS A 144 4.46 11.67 5.67
C LYS A 144 5.31 12.13 4.49
N GLU A 145 6.59 11.75 4.47
CA GLU A 145 7.53 12.07 3.38
C GLU A 145 7.06 11.49 2.04
N ARG A 146 6.65 10.20 2.01
CA ARG A 146 6.11 9.56 0.79
C ARG A 146 4.91 10.31 0.24
N LYS A 147 3.98 10.71 1.11
CA LYS A 147 2.79 11.47 0.70
C LYS A 147 3.18 12.82 0.08
N GLN A 148 4.16 13.52 0.67
CA GLN A 148 4.65 14.80 0.14
C GLN A 148 5.36 14.62 -1.21
N SER A 149 6.19 13.57 -1.35
CA SER A 149 6.92 13.28 -2.59
C SER A 149 5.98 12.86 -3.72
N ALA A 150 4.93 12.08 -3.43
CA ALA A 150 3.91 11.73 -4.42
C ALA A 150 3.21 12.99 -4.96
N PHE A 151 2.78 13.89 -4.09
CA PHE A 151 2.14 15.14 -4.51
C PHE A 151 3.06 16.01 -5.40
N LYS A 152 4.35 16.13 -5.03
CA LYS A 152 5.33 16.90 -5.84
C LYS A 152 5.56 16.27 -7.21
N ARG A 153 5.61 14.93 -7.28
CA ARG A 153 5.79 14.20 -8.54
C ARG A 153 4.59 14.40 -9.47
N ASP A 154 3.39 14.23 -8.94
CA ASP A 154 2.16 14.35 -9.72
C ASP A 154 2.03 15.76 -10.32
N SER A 155 2.32 16.81 -9.54
CA SER A 155 2.29 18.20 -10.04
C SER A 155 3.35 18.51 -11.12
N LYS A 156 4.48 17.79 -11.13
CA LYS A 156 5.53 17.95 -12.16
C LYS A 156 5.10 17.40 -13.53
N TYR A 157 4.29 16.34 -13.54
CA TYR A 157 3.84 15.65 -14.76
C TYR A 157 2.42 16.01 -15.18
N GLU A 158 1.81 17.07 -14.62
CA GLU A 158 0.56 17.60 -15.14
C GLU A 158 0.76 18.05 -16.60
N SER A 159 -0.18 17.68 -17.47
CA SER A 159 -0.10 17.90 -18.93
C SER A 159 0.18 19.35 -19.32
N ASN A 160 -0.30 20.30 -18.53
CA ASN A 160 -0.09 21.74 -18.77
C ASN A 160 1.34 22.22 -18.48
N ASN A 161 2.14 21.44 -17.76
CA ASN A 161 3.51 21.78 -17.36
C ASN A 161 4.56 20.93 -18.11
N PHE A 162 4.13 19.99 -18.96
CA PHE A 162 5.03 19.10 -19.68
C PHE A 162 5.58 19.79 -20.94
N LYS A 163 6.88 20.05 -20.95
CA LYS A 163 7.60 20.62 -22.08
C LYS A 163 8.48 19.56 -22.74
N VAL A 164 8.06 19.08 -23.90
CA VAL A 164 8.73 17.99 -24.63
C VAL A 164 10.24 18.23 -24.76
N ASN A 165 10.64 19.45 -25.12
CA ASN A 165 12.05 19.79 -25.35
C ASN A 165 12.97 19.56 -24.14
N GLU A 166 12.45 19.72 -22.92
CA GLU A 166 13.22 19.49 -21.69
C GLU A 166 13.56 18.00 -21.47
N TYR A 167 12.86 17.09 -22.19
CA TYR A 167 13.02 15.65 -22.05
C TYR A 167 13.75 15.00 -23.23
N LEU A 168 13.95 15.71 -24.36
CA LEU A 168 14.63 15.13 -25.52
C LEU A 168 16.07 14.70 -25.21
N GLU A 169 16.81 15.52 -24.46
CA GLU A 169 18.17 15.17 -24.02
C GLU A 169 18.17 13.96 -23.06
N PHE A 170 17.17 13.88 -22.18
CA PHE A 170 17.01 12.79 -21.23
C PHE A 170 16.77 11.43 -21.93
N LEU A 171 16.19 11.44 -23.13
CA LEU A 171 15.91 10.24 -23.92
C LEU A 171 17.10 9.78 -24.76
N GLN A 172 18.18 10.56 -24.84
CA GLN A 172 19.38 10.17 -25.59
C GLN A 172 20.05 8.95 -24.91
N GLY A 173 20.30 7.93 -25.69
CA GLY A 173 20.90 6.66 -25.20
C GLY A 173 19.91 5.65 -24.63
N GLU A 174 18.63 6.02 -24.49
CA GLU A 174 17.58 5.08 -24.11
C GLU A 174 17.13 4.21 -25.28
N ASN A 175 16.59 3.01 -24.98
CA ASN A 175 16.07 2.09 -26.00
C ASN A 175 14.68 2.55 -26.48
N VAL A 176 14.64 3.71 -27.14
CA VAL A 176 13.41 4.34 -27.67
C VAL A 176 13.66 4.92 -29.05
N LYS A 177 12.70 4.79 -29.96
CA LYS A 177 12.64 5.50 -31.24
C LYS A 177 11.52 6.55 -31.14
N MET A 178 11.87 7.80 -31.42
CA MET A 178 10.89 8.87 -31.58
C MET A 178 10.50 8.96 -33.06
N ASP A 179 9.20 8.89 -33.34
CA ASP A 179 8.62 8.94 -34.68
C ASP A 179 7.46 9.94 -34.57
N PHE A 180 7.74 11.19 -34.90
CA PHE A 180 6.74 12.24 -34.93
C PHE A 180 6.31 12.42 -36.39
N ASP A 181 5.08 12.07 -36.71
CA ASP A 181 4.41 12.42 -37.98
C ASP A 181 4.03 13.91 -38.02
#